data_ebfa5b2e1b49943bdbd1047981d63b17
#
_entry.id   ebfa5b2e1b49943bdbd1047981d63b17
#
_cell.length_a   1.000
_cell.length_b   1.000
_cell.length_c   1.000
_cell.angle_alpha   90.00
_cell.angle_beta   90.00
_cell.angle_gamma   90.00
#
_symmetry.space_group_name_H-M   'P 1'
#
loop_
_entity.id
_entity.type
_entity.pdbx_description
1 polymer ?
#
loop_
_entity_poly.entity_id
_entity_poly.type
_entity_poly.pdbx_seq_one_letter_code
_entity_poly.pdbx_strand_id
1 'polypeptide(L)'
;MSRRKRIYEGKAKVLYEGPEPGTLVQYFKDDATAFNSRKRGVITGKGVLNNRISEYLMTRLGEIGVPTHFLRRLNMREQLVREVEIIPIEVAVRNVAAGSISERFGIAEGTPLPRSILEYYYKNDQLNDPMVSEEHITAFGWATPQDLDEIMSLSLRINDFLSGLFLGVGIRLIDFKVEFGRLWNGDDMRIVLADEITPDSCRLWDLKTNEKLDKDRFRRDLGNVAEAYQEVARRLGIMPEAGPTDLKGPTLIQ
;
A
#
# COMPACT_ATOMS: atom_id res chain seq x y z
N MET A 1 -18.33 -8.97 23.55
CA MET A 1 -17.50 -7.89 22.97
C MET A 1 -18.44 -6.97 22.19
N SER A 2 -18.48 -5.67 22.53
CA SER A 2 -19.28 -4.72 21.75
C SER A 2 -18.72 -4.64 20.32
N ARG A 3 -19.60 -4.61 19.34
CA ARG A 3 -19.22 -4.52 17.92
C ARG A 3 -18.62 -3.11 17.71
N ARG A 4 -17.34 -3.02 17.28
CA ARG A 4 -16.70 -1.73 16.95
C ARG A 4 -17.52 -0.98 15.92
N LYS A 5 -17.64 0.33 16.05
CA LYS A 5 -18.32 1.18 15.07
C LYS A 5 -17.47 1.22 13.79
N ARG A 6 -18.11 0.90 12.63
CA ARG A 6 -17.46 1.05 11.34
C ARG A 6 -17.51 2.52 10.94
N ILE A 7 -16.33 3.08 10.62
CA ILE A 7 -16.17 4.48 10.21
C ILE A 7 -16.20 4.57 8.68
N TYR A 8 -15.46 3.67 8.01
CA TYR A 8 -15.32 3.69 6.55
C TYR A 8 -15.11 2.27 6.01
N GLU A 9 -15.61 2.02 4.80
CA GLU A 9 -15.31 0.79 4.07
C GLU A 9 -14.86 1.13 2.65
N GLY A 10 -13.60 0.79 2.34
CA GLY A 10 -13.00 0.92 1.02
C GLY A 10 -12.97 -0.40 0.24
N LYS A 11 -12.26 -0.39 -0.87
CA LYS A 11 -12.13 -1.53 -1.80
C LYS A 11 -11.42 -2.74 -1.15
N ALA A 12 -10.35 -2.51 -0.39
CA ALA A 12 -9.52 -3.55 0.21
C ALA A 12 -9.47 -3.52 1.74
N LYS A 13 -10.04 -2.50 2.38
CA LYS A 13 -9.94 -2.24 3.81
C LYS A 13 -11.26 -1.78 4.42
N VAL A 14 -11.37 -1.98 5.74
CA VAL A 14 -12.43 -1.37 6.56
C VAL A 14 -11.76 -0.67 7.73
N LEU A 15 -12.21 0.55 8.04
CA LEU A 15 -11.78 1.30 9.21
C LEU A 15 -12.88 1.25 10.28
N TYR A 16 -12.48 0.90 11.48
CA TYR A 16 -13.32 0.90 12.67
C TYR A 16 -12.76 1.89 13.69
N GLU A 17 -13.64 2.37 14.58
CA GLU A 17 -13.25 3.14 15.74
C GLU A 17 -12.23 2.35 16.58
N GLY A 18 -11.15 2.98 16.96
CA GLY A 18 -10.09 2.40 17.77
C GLY A 18 -10.46 2.35 19.27
N PRO A 19 -9.65 1.65 20.07
CA PRO A 19 -9.89 1.53 21.53
C PRO A 19 -9.60 2.83 22.29
N GLU A 20 -8.82 3.73 21.70
CA GLU A 20 -8.40 5.01 22.30
C GLU A 20 -8.80 6.16 21.39
N PRO A 21 -9.16 7.34 21.91
CA PRO A 21 -9.43 8.52 21.11
C PRO A 21 -8.28 8.83 20.14
N GLY A 22 -8.58 9.23 18.92
CA GLY A 22 -7.58 9.53 17.90
C GLY A 22 -6.90 8.28 17.29
N THR A 23 -7.49 7.09 17.51
CA THR A 23 -7.02 5.84 16.88
C THR A 23 -8.11 5.16 16.07
N LEU A 24 -7.69 4.42 15.05
CA LEU A 24 -8.56 3.59 14.21
C LEU A 24 -8.00 2.17 14.15
N VAL A 25 -8.90 1.21 13.94
CA VAL A 25 -8.53 -0.16 13.61
C VAL A 25 -8.74 -0.36 12.10
N GLN A 26 -7.65 -0.60 11.40
CA GLN A 26 -7.64 -0.90 9.96
C GLN A 26 -7.68 -2.41 9.74
N TYR A 27 -8.76 -2.90 9.14
CA TYR A 27 -8.97 -4.31 8.79
C TYR A 27 -8.67 -4.52 7.30
N PHE A 28 -7.84 -5.50 6.98
CA PHE A 28 -7.46 -5.89 5.62
C PHE A 28 -8.36 -6.99 5.08
N LYS A 29 -9.04 -6.72 3.97
CA LYS A 29 -9.95 -7.63 3.27
C LYS A 29 -9.19 -8.52 2.29
N ASP A 30 -9.79 -9.65 1.93
CA ASP A 30 -9.33 -10.49 0.83
C ASP A 30 -9.84 -10.02 -0.55
N ASP A 31 -10.70 -9.00 -0.55
CA ASP A 31 -11.22 -8.40 -1.78
C ASP A 31 -10.10 -7.80 -2.63
N ALA A 32 -10.13 -8.08 -3.91
CA ALA A 32 -9.28 -7.48 -4.92
C ALA A 32 -10.14 -6.79 -5.98
N THR A 33 -9.78 -5.56 -6.31
CA THR A 33 -10.46 -4.77 -7.35
C THR A 33 -9.44 -4.20 -8.32
N ALA A 34 -9.83 -4.07 -9.58
CA ALA A 34 -9.03 -3.41 -10.61
C ALA A 34 -9.92 -2.58 -11.53
N PHE A 35 -9.31 -1.65 -12.28
CA PHE A 35 -9.99 -0.80 -13.26
C PHE A 35 -11.21 -0.09 -12.67
N ASN A 36 -11.00 0.60 -11.56
CA ASN A 36 -12.06 1.31 -10.81
C ASN A 36 -13.25 0.40 -10.48
N SER A 37 -12.95 -0.77 -9.86
CA SER A 37 -13.94 -1.78 -9.44
C SER A 37 -14.71 -2.48 -10.58
N ARG A 38 -14.34 -2.29 -11.86
CA ARG A 38 -14.92 -3.05 -12.98
C ARG A 38 -14.53 -4.54 -12.93
N LYS A 39 -13.35 -4.84 -12.37
CA LYS A 39 -12.94 -6.22 -12.09
C LYS A 39 -12.91 -6.41 -10.58
N ARG A 40 -13.55 -7.45 -10.10
CA ARG A 40 -13.65 -7.81 -8.67
C ARG A 40 -13.35 -9.29 -8.49
N GLY A 41 -12.74 -9.62 -7.35
CA GLY A 41 -12.46 -10.99 -6.95
C GLY A 41 -12.10 -11.07 -5.49
N VAL A 42 -11.97 -12.28 -5.00
CA VAL A 42 -11.49 -12.56 -3.63
C VAL A 42 -10.24 -13.43 -3.76
N ILE A 43 -9.17 -13.00 -3.09
CA ILE A 43 -7.89 -13.70 -3.05
C ILE A 43 -7.69 -14.14 -1.61
N THR A 44 -8.00 -15.39 -1.33
CA THR A 44 -7.94 -15.94 0.03
C THR A 44 -6.55 -15.74 0.65
N GLY A 45 -6.52 -15.18 1.84
CA GLY A 45 -5.29 -14.90 2.58
C GLY A 45 -4.57 -13.61 2.22
N LYS A 46 -5.00 -12.89 1.17
CA LYS A 46 -4.39 -11.61 0.74
C LYS A 46 -4.36 -10.59 1.89
N GLY A 47 -5.46 -10.44 2.62
CA GLY A 47 -5.55 -9.49 3.73
C GLY A 47 -4.57 -9.79 4.86
N VAL A 48 -4.29 -11.06 5.12
CA VAL A 48 -3.29 -11.47 6.12
C VAL A 48 -1.88 -11.08 5.67
N LEU A 49 -1.55 -11.33 4.40
CA LEU A 49 -0.25 -10.99 3.82
C LEU A 49 -0.05 -9.47 3.77
N ASN A 50 -1.05 -8.73 3.28
CA ASN A 50 -1.01 -7.27 3.21
C ASN A 50 -0.84 -6.65 4.59
N ASN A 51 -1.56 -7.15 5.60
CA ASN A 51 -1.41 -6.69 6.98
C ASN A 51 0.05 -6.83 7.48
N ARG A 52 0.67 -8.00 7.23
CA ARG A 52 2.06 -8.25 7.66
C ARG A 52 3.09 -7.45 6.88
N ILE A 53 2.91 -7.37 5.55
CA ILE A 53 3.83 -6.60 4.70
C ILE A 53 3.76 -5.12 5.06
N SER A 54 2.55 -4.57 5.23
CA SER A 54 2.37 -3.17 5.62
C SER A 54 2.94 -2.88 7.01
N GLU A 55 2.71 -3.74 8.02
CA GLU A 55 3.35 -3.65 9.33
C GLU A 55 4.87 -3.54 9.21
N TYR A 56 5.47 -4.47 8.48
CA TYR A 56 6.92 -4.52 8.32
C TYR A 56 7.46 -3.24 7.67
N LEU A 57 6.89 -2.84 6.53
CA LEU A 57 7.36 -1.68 5.78
C LEU A 57 7.13 -0.37 6.53
N MET A 58 5.96 -0.17 7.15
CA MET A 58 5.66 1.02 7.97
C MET A 58 6.60 1.12 9.18
N THR A 59 6.90 0.00 9.84
CA THR A 59 7.85 -0.04 10.97
C THR A 59 9.25 0.35 10.52
N ARG A 60 9.75 -0.25 9.42
CA ARG A 60 11.08 0.08 8.89
C ARG A 60 11.22 1.53 8.43
N LEU A 61 10.17 2.08 7.82
CA LEU A 61 10.13 3.50 7.46
C LEU A 61 10.16 4.39 8.71
N GLY A 62 9.44 4.03 9.77
CA GLY A 62 9.50 4.72 11.06
C GLY A 62 10.92 4.74 11.65
N GLU A 63 11.65 3.63 11.57
CA GLU A 63 13.03 3.51 12.07
C GLU A 63 14.01 4.45 11.34
N ILE A 64 13.77 4.77 10.08
CA ILE A 64 14.57 5.77 9.33
C ILE A 64 14.03 7.19 9.42
N GLY A 65 13.05 7.43 10.31
CA GLY A 65 12.50 8.75 10.60
C GLY A 65 11.44 9.24 9.59
N VAL A 66 10.81 8.34 8.80
CA VAL A 66 9.59 8.68 8.06
C VAL A 66 8.40 8.57 9.03
N PRO A 67 7.68 9.68 9.31
CA PRO A 67 6.54 9.62 10.19
C PRO A 67 5.39 8.83 9.54
N THR A 68 4.81 7.89 10.28
CA THR A 68 3.70 7.06 9.80
C THR A 68 2.52 7.10 10.76
N HIS A 69 1.32 6.79 10.27
CA HIS A 69 0.14 6.63 11.11
C HIS A 69 0.12 5.28 11.84
N PHE A 70 0.95 4.32 11.43
CA PHE A 70 1.00 2.97 12.00
C PHE A 70 1.43 2.99 13.46
N LEU A 71 0.73 2.26 14.32
CA LEU A 71 1.06 2.07 15.73
C LEU A 71 1.55 0.64 16.01
N ARG A 72 0.71 -0.34 15.71
CA ARG A 72 1.03 -1.76 15.90
C ARG A 72 0.02 -2.67 15.22
N ARG A 73 0.42 -3.90 14.93
CA ARG A 73 -0.50 -4.95 14.51
C ARG A 73 -1.29 -5.48 15.70
N LEU A 74 -2.59 -5.70 15.53
CA LEU A 74 -3.48 -6.25 16.56
C LEU A 74 -3.65 -7.77 16.42
N ASN A 75 -3.82 -8.25 15.18
CA ASN A 75 -3.99 -9.65 14.85
C ASN A 75 -3.62 -9.93 13.40
N MET A 76 -4.03 -11.07 12.85
CA MET A 76 -3.69 -11.47 11.48
C MET A 76 -4.18 -10.51 10.41
N ARG A 77 -5.27 -9.74 10.67
CA ARG A 77 -5.93 -8.88 9.66
C ARG A 77 -6.10 -7.43 10.10
N GLU A 78 -5.72 -7.09 11.32
CA GLU A 78 -5.98 -5.77 11.88
C GLU A 78 -4.71 -5.09 12.36
N GLN A 79 -4.64 -3.79 12.11
CA GLN A 79 -3.65 -2.86 12.63
C GLN A 79 -4.34 -1.76 13.42
N LEU A 80 -3.67 -1.29 14.47
CA LEU A 80 -3.99 -0.04 15.12
C LEU A 80 -3.21 1.07 14.44
N VAL A 81 -3.89 2.12 14.05
CA VAL A 81 -3.31 3.28 13.39
C VAL A 81 -3.80 4.57 14.06
N ARG A 82 -3.05 5.66 13.94
CA ARG A 82 -3.54 6.98 14.31
C ARG A 82 -4.62 7.44 13.35
N GLU A 83 -5.65 8.07 13.88
CA GLU A 83 -6.61 8.80 13.07
C GLU A 83 -5.92 10.06 12.52
N VAL A 84 -6.01 10.26 11.22
CA VAL A 84 -5.41 11.38 10.51
C VAL A 84 -6.41 12.00 9.56
N GLU A 85 -6.29 13.29 9.33
CA GLU A 85 -7.03 13.99 8.27
C GLU A 85 -6.36 13.66 6.93
N ILE A 86 -6.95 12.75 6.17
CA ILE A 86 -6.39 12.34 4.88
C ILE A 86 -6.39 13.52 3.90
N ILE A 87 -5.21 13.78 3.32
CA ILE A 87 -5.08 14.70 2.19
C ILE A 87 -5.66 14.00 0.97
N PRO A 88 -6.61 14.60 0.23
CA PRO A 88 -7.39 13.89 -0.79
C PRO A 88 -6.60 13.69 -2.10
N ILE A 89 -5.33 13.33 -1.99
CA ILE A 89 -4.46 13.00 -3.12
C ILE A 89 -3.73 11.67 -2.87
N GLU A 90 -3.57 10.87 -3.91
CA GLU A 90 -2.59 9.79 -3.97
C GLU A 90 -1.31 10.30 -4.62
N VAL A 91 -0.17 9.88 -4.09
CA VAL A 91 1.15 10.19 -4.65
C VAL A 91 1.73 8.91 -5.26
N ALA A 92 1.97 8.92 -6.57
CA ALA A 92 2.65 7.83 -7.26
C ALA A 92 4.11 8.19 -7.50
N VAL A 93 5.02 7.32 -7.07
CA VAL A 93 6.46 7.45 -7.38
C VAL A 93 6.84 6.35 -8.36
N ARG A 94 7.44 6.74 -9.49
CA ARG A 94 7.74 5.83 -10.58
C ARG A 94 9.24 5.79 -10.88
N ASN A 95 9.81 4.58 -10.91
CA ASN A 95 11.21 4.33 -11.22
C ASN A 95 11.39 3.70 -12.61
N VAL A 96 10.38 2.96 -13.04
CA VAL A 96 10.37 2.22 -14.30
C VAL A 96 9.01 2.44 -14.98
N ALA A 97 8.98 2.56 -16.29
CA ALA A 97 7.74 2.72 -17.03
C ALA A 97 6.88 1.46 -16.92
N ALA A 98 5.68 1.60 -16.38
CA ALA A 98 4.67 0.55 -16.31
C ALA A 98 3.27 1.13 -16.11
N GLY A 99 2.24 0.44 -16.60
CA GLY A 99 0.85 0.89 -16.51
C GLY A 99 0.62 2.25 -17.16
N SER A 100 -0.09 3.15 -16.50
CA SER A 100 -0.57 4.40 -17.10
C SER A 100 0.52 5.32 -17.66
N ILE A 101 1.74 5.33 -17.11
CA ILE A 101 2.82 6.15 -17.67
C ILE A 101 3.30 5.62 -19.03
N SER A 102 3.38 4.29 -19.19
CA SER A 102 3.69 3.66 -20.47
C SER A 102 2.66 4.01 -21.53
N GLU A 103 1.37 3.92 -21.17
CA GLU A 103 0.26 4.23 -22.07
C GLU A 103 0.23 5.71 -22.48
N ARG A 104 0.37 6.62 -21.50
CA ARG A 104 0.28 8.08 -21.75
C ARG A 104 1.41 8.63 -22.61
N PHE A 105 2.61 8.09 -22.44
CA PHE A 105 3.80 8.63 -23.12
C PHE A 105 4.36 7.71 -24.21
N GLY A 106 3.72 6.56 -24.47
CA GLY A 106 4.18 5.61 -25.47
C GLY A 106 5.55 4.98 -25.13
N ILE A 107 5.91 4.92 -23.83
CA ILE A 107 7.18 4.34 -23.39
C ILE A 107 6.99 2.85 -23.17
N ALA A 108 7.91 2.04 -23.72
CA ALA A 108 7.86 0.59 -23.54
C ALA A 108 7.88 0.20 -22.05
N GLU A 109 7.01 -0.74 -21.67
CA GLU A 109 6.97 -1.26 -20.30
C GLU A 109 8.33 -1.87 -19.93
N GLY A 110 8.80 -1.57 -18.73
CA GLY A 110 10.11 -2.04 -18.25
C GLY A 110 11.27 -1.09 -18.54
N THR A 111 11.04 0.00 -19.28
CA THR A 111 12.06 1.02 -19.53
C THR A 111 12.38 1.76 -18.24
N PRO A 112 13.64 1.77 -17.75
CA PRO A 112 14.04 2.59 -16.62
C PRO A 112 13.82 4.07 -16.94
N LEU A 113 13.24 4.80 -15.99
CA LEU A 113 13.10 6.24 -16.13
C LEU A 113 14.43 6.94 -15.78
N PRO A 114 14.76 8.08 -16.42
CA PRO A 114 16.01 8.80 -16.15
C PRO A 114 16.18 9.26 -14.70
N ARG A 115 15.05 9.45 -14.01
CA ARG A 115 14.94 9.75 -12.58
C ARG A 115 13.58 9.28 -12.08
N SER A 116 13.41 9.18 -10.78
CA SER A 116 12.09 8.95 -10.17
C SER A 116 11.16 10.11 -10.52
N ILE A 117 9.93 9.78 -10.92
CA ILE A 117 8.89 10.75 -11.27
C ILE A 117 7.79 10.66 -10.20
N LEU A 118 7.41 11.82 -9.65
CA LEU A 118 6.24 11.95 -8.81
C LEU A 118 5.04 12.39 -9.64
N GLU A 119 3.89 11.78 -9.39
CA GLU A 119 2.61 12.14 -9.97
C GLU A 119 1.55 12.21 -8.87
N TYR A 120 0.67 13.19 -8.96
CA TYR A 120 -0.43 13.38 -8.03
C TYR A 120 -1.76 12.99 -8.68
N TYR A 121 -2.62 12.32 -7.93
CA TYR A 121 -3.95 11.91 -8.36
C TYR A 121 -4.98 12.35 -7.32
N TYR A 122 -6.05 13.00 -7.77
CA TYR A 122 -7.16 13.35 -6.89
C TYR A 122 -7.96 12.10 -6.54
N LYS A 123 -8.13 11.84 -5.24
CA LYS A 123 -8.87 10.67 -4.72
C LYS A 123 -10.36 10.85 -4.92
N ASN A 124 -10.87 10.46 -6.07
CA ASN A 124 -12.28 10.49 -6.37
C ASN A 124 -12.65 9.36 -7.34
N ASP A 125 -13.16 8.27 -6.79
CA ASP A 125 -13.56 7.08 -7.57
C ASP A 125 -14.57 7.39 -8.69
N GLN A 126 -15.44 8.38 -8.48
CA GLN A 126 -16.45 8.77 -9.48
C GLN A 126 -15.81 9.46 -10.69
N LEU A 127 -14.67 10.13 -10.47
CA LEU A 127 -13.88 10.80 -11.52
C LEU A 127 -12.74 9.92 -12.04
N ASN A 128 -12.63 8.65 -11.60
CA ASN A 128 -11.56 7.72 -11.93
C ASN A 128 -10.16 8.21 -11.50
N ASP A 129 -10.06 8.84 -10.33
CA ASP A 129 -8.83 9.32 -9.71
C ASP A 129 -7.95 10.09 -10.72
N PRO A 130 -8.40 11.26 -11.24
CA PRO A 130 -7.70 11.98 -12.28
C PRO A 130 -6.33 12.47 -11.80
N MET A 131 -5.34 12.45 -12.70
CA MET A 131 -4.05 13.07 -12.45
C MET A 131 -4.22 14.59 -12.36
N VAL A 132 -3.55 15.20 -11.38
CA VAL A 132 -3.63 16.64 -11.10
C VAL A 132 -2.24 17.24 -10.95
N SER A 133 -2.11 18.54 -11.21
CA SER A 133 -0.89 19.30 -10.95
C SER A 133 -0.92 19.92 -9.56
N GLU A 134 0.23 20.42 -9.11
CA GLU A 134 0.34 21.17 -7.84
C GLU A 134 -0.54 22.43 -7.84
N GLU A 135 -0.70 23.06 -9.00
CA GLU A 135 -1.60 24.22 -9.16
C GLU A 135 -3.06 23.83 -8.90
N HIS A 136 -3.51 22.67 -9.37
CA HIS A 136 -4.85 22.18 -9.05
C HIS A 136 -5.00 21.94 -7.55
N ILE A 137 -4.00 21.25 -6.93
CA ILE A 137 -4.05 20.88 -5.51
C ILE A 137 -4.13 22.14 -4.64
N THR A 138 -3.29 23.13 -4.91
CA THR A 138 -3.23 24.37 -4.14
C THR A 138 -4.42 25.28 -4.41
N ALA A 139 -4.85 25.42 -5.66
CA ALA A 139 -6.00 26.24 -6.03
C ALA A 139 -7.31 25.74 -5.43
N PHE A 140 -7.48 24.42 -5.30
CA PHE A 140 -8.65 23.82 -4.65
C PHE A 140 -8.50 23.67 -3.13
N GLY A 141 -7.36 24.07 -2.56
CA GLY A 141 -7.14 24.03 -1.12
C GLY A 141 -7.01 22.63 -0.52
N TRP A 142 -6.64 21.62 -1.31
CA TRP A 142 -6.46 20.26 -0.82
C TRP A 142 -5.16 20.12 0.00
N ALA A 143 -4.12 20.81 -0.43
CA ALA A 143 -2.85 20.93 0.29
C ALA A 143 -2.21 22.29 0.02
N THR A 144 -1.41 22.76 0.98
CA THR A 144 -0.59 23.97 0.82
C THR A 144 0.69 23.64 0.02
N PRO A 145 1.38 24.66 -0.55
CA PRO A 145 2.69 24.42 -1.16
C PRO A 145 3.68 23.76 -0.18
N GLN A 146 3.67 24.15 1.09
CA GLN A 146 4.51 23.57 2.14
C GLN A 146 4.18 22.09 2.40
N ASP A 147 2.89 21.74 2.42
CA ASP A 147 2.47 20.33 2.52
C ASP A 147 3.02 19.53 1.34
N LEU A 148 2.96 20.07 0.12
CA LEU A 148 3.44 19.40 -1.09
C LEU A 148 4.97 19.22 -1.10
N ASP A 149 5.74 20.21 -0.64
CA ASP A 149 7.19 20.10 -0.48
C ASP A 149 7.55 18.98 0.51
N GLU A 150 6.84 18.88 1.63
CA GLU A 150 7.04 17.84 2.62
C GLU A 150 6.63 16.46 2.08
N ILE A 151 5.47 16.35 1.44
CA ILE A 151 4.99 15.12 0.78
C ILE A 151 6.00 14.64 -0.26
N MET A 152 6.52 15.53 -1.11
CA MET A 152 7.53 15.19 -2.10
C MET A 152 8.82 14.67 -1.44
N SER A 153 9.32 15.37 -0.42
CA SER A 153 10.51 14.97 0.32
C SER A 153 10.34 13.60 0.97
N LEU A 154 9.22 13.36 1.65
CA LEU A 154 8.90 12.07 2.26
C LEU A 154 8.76 10.97 1.21
N SER A 155 8.09 11.25 0.09
CA SER A 155 7.88 10.27 -0.99
C SER A 155 9.20 9.82 -1.63
N LEU A 156 10.16 10.73 -1.83
CA LEU A 156 11.49 10.38 -2.34
C LEU A 156 12.29 9.58 -1.31
N ARG A 157 12.26 9.93 -0.03
CA ARG A 157 12.91 9.14 1.04
C ARG A 157 12.31 7.72 1.14
N ILE A 158 10.99 7.60 1.04
CA ILE A 158 10.29 6.31 1.00
C ILE A 158 10.76 5.52 -0.22
N ASN A 159 10.84 6.16 -1.40
CA ASN A 159 11.30 5.53 -2.63
C ASN A 159 12.72 4.96 -2.50
N ASP A 160 13.66 5.76 -2.01
CA ASP A 160 15.05 5.35 -1.88
C ASP A 160 15.21 4.17 -0.93
N PHE A 161 14.51 4.23 0.21
CA PHE A 161 14.51 3.15 1.19
C PHE A 161 13.88 1.86 0.62
N LEU A 162 12.68 1.95 0.05
CA LEU A 162 11.97 0.78 -0.49
C LEU A 162 12.72 0.17 -1.68
N SER A 163 13.31 0.99 -2.55
CA SER A 163 14.13 0.52 -3.67
C SER A 163 15.33 -0.29 -3.19
N GLY A 164 16.05 0.20 -2.19
CA GLY A 164 17.18 -0.51 -1.58
C GLY A 164 16.75 -1.79 -0.87
N LEU A 165 15.69 -1.72 -0.07
CA LEU A 165 15.14 -2.87 0.67
C LEU A 165 14.73 -4.00 -0.29
N PHE A 166 13.91 -3.68 -1.29
CA PHE A 166 13.43 -4.68 -2.26
C PHE A 166 14.56 -5.23 -3.13
N LEU A 167 15.49 -4.37 -3.57
CA LEU A 167 16.67 -4.81 -4.32
C LEU A 167 17.50 -5.82 -3.52
N GLY A 168 17.70 -5.58 -2.22
CA GLY A 168 18.42 -6.47 -1.31
C GLY A 168 17.81 -7.87 -1.20
N VAL A 169 16.52 -8.03 -1.50
CA VAL A 169 15.82 -9.33 -1.49
C VAL A 169 15.48 -9.83 -2.91
N GLY A 170 16.12 -9.28 -3.94
CA GLY A 170 15.96 -9.71 -5.32
C GLY A 170 14.65 -9.30 -5.97
N ILE A 171 14.06 -8.20 -5.53
CA ILE A 171 12.84 -7.59 -6.09
C ILE A 171 13.19 -6.21 -6.62
N ARG A 172 12.64 -5.84 -7.78
CA ARG A 172 12.71 -4.50 -8.33
C ARG A 172 11.43 -3.73 -8.01
N LEU A 173 11.56 -2.58 -7.35
CA LEU A 173 10.46 -1.63 -7.16
C LEU A 173 10.28 -0.82 -8.46
N ILE A 174 9.17 -1.05 -9.14
CA ILE A 174 8.82 -0.39 -10.40
C ILE A 174 8.19 0.97 -10.13
N ASP A 175 7.14 0.97 -9.35
CA ASP A 175 6.44 2.14 -8.83
C ASP A 175 5.65 1.78 -7.57
N PHE A 176 5.17 2.79 -6.89
CA PHE A 176 4.23 2.62 -5.79
C PHE A 176 3.33 3.85 -5.65
N LYS A 177 2.21 3.67 -4.98
CA LYS A 177 1.29 4.73 -4.57
C LYS A 177 1.20 4.79 -3.06
N VAL A 178 1.22 6.00 -2.51
CA VAL A 178 1.06 6.28 -1.08
C VAL A 178 0.08 7.42 -0.86
N GLU A 179 -0.47 7.44 0.34
CA GLU A 179 -1.34 8.49 0.83
C GLU A 179 -0.72 9.15 2.05
N PHE A 180 -1.02 10.42 2.24
CA PHE A 180 -0.58 11.18 3.39
C PHE A 180 -1.77 11.77 4.13
N GLY A 181 -1.58 12.00 5.42
CA GLY A 181 -2.57 12.67 6.25
C GLY A 181 -1.93 13.66 7.20
N ARG A 182 -2.73 14.61 7.67
CA ARG A 182 -2.35 15.55 8.72
C ARG A 182 -2.64 14.90 10.07
N LEU A 183 -1.61 14.78 10.88
CA LEU A 183 -1.72 14.32 12.26
C LEU A 183 -1.63 15.52 13.18
N TRP A 184 -2.70 15.78 13.91
CA TRP A 184 -2.79 16.88 14.86
C TRP A 184 -2.43 16.42 16.27
N ASN A 185 -1.62 17.21 16.96
CA ASN A 185 -1.29 17.04 18.38
C ASN A 185 -1.44 18.42 19.05
N GLY A 186 -2.65 18.71 19.52
CA GLY A 186 -3.02 20.07 19.90
C GLY A 186 -2.99 21.00 18.68
N ASP A 187 -2.22 22.08 18.77
CA ASP A 187 -2.06 23.05 17.68
C ASP A 187 -0.94 22.67 16.68
N ASP A 188 -0.14 21.64 17.02
CA ASP A 188 0.93 21.15 16.16
C ASP A 188 0.38 20.17 15.12
N MET A 189 0.72 20.41 13.85
CA MET A 189 0.37 19.55 12.73
C MET A 189 1.63 19.02 12.05
N ARG A 190 1.61 17.76 11.67
CA ARG A 190 2.64 17.16 10.83
C ARG A 190 2.04 16.24 9.76
N ILE A 191 2.69 16.20 8.62
CA ILE A 191 2.36 15.23 7.57
C ILE A 191 2.90 13.86 7.96
N VAL A 192 2.07 12.85 7.84
CA VAL A 192 2.45 11.45 8.08
C VAL A 192 2.03 10.56 6.93
N LEU A 193 2.84 9.54 6.66
CA LEU A 193 2.47 8.47 5.74
C LEU A 193 1.29 7.71 6.33
N ALA A 194 0.25 7.57 5.54
CA ALA A 194 -1.00 6.90 5.89
C ALA A 194 -1.25 5.70 4.97
N ASP A 195 -2.44 5.14 5.07
CA ASP A 195 -2.94 4.01 4.31
C ASP A 195 -2.08 2.74 4.46
N GLU A 196 -1.52 2.20 3.40
CA GLU A 196 -0.71 0.97 3.40
C GLU A 196 0.44 1.04 2.41
N ILE A 197 1.45 0.18 2.63
CA ILE A 197 2.43 -0.18 1.60
C ILE A 197 2.42 -1.70 1.46
N THR A 198 1.92 -2.20 0.33
CA THR A 198 1.71 -3.61 0.06
C THR A 198 1.85 -3.91 -1.44
N PRO A 199 1.84 -5.17 -1.88
CA PRO A 199 1.75 -5.48 -3.31
C PRO A 199 0.46 -4.99 -3.99
N ASP A 200 -0.55 -4.52 -3.23
CA ASP A 200 -1.72 -3.83 -3.80
C ASP A 200 -1.39 -2.39 -4.23
N SER A 201 -0.50 -1.71 -3.52
CA SER A 201 -0.09 -0.32 -3.78
C SER A 201 1.26 -0.18 -4.47
N CYS A 202 2.05 -1.28 -4.60
CA CYS A 202 3.35 -1.32 -5.26
C CYS A 202 3.30 -2.20 -6.51
N ARG A 203 4.08 -1.85 -7.55
CA ARG A 203 4.51 -2.79 -8.59
C ARG A 203 5.89 -3.34 -8.24
N LEU A 204 5.94 -4.65 -8.08
CA LEU A 204 7.10 -5.39 -7.64
C LEU A 204 7.41 -6.48 -8.66
N TRP A 205 8.60 -6.44 -9.25
CA TRP A 205 9.02 -7.45 -10.22
C TRP A 205 10.21 -8.23 -9.70
N ASP A 206 10.23 -9.53 -9.97
CA ASP A 206 11.41 -10.33 -9.73
C ASP A 206 12.61 -9.75 -10.49
N LEU A 207 13.74 -9.57 -9.80
CA LEU A 207 14.91 -8.90 -10.36
C LEU A 207 15.53 -9.65 -11.53
N LYS A 208 15.42 -10.99 -11.56
CA LYS A 208 16.05 -11.84 -12.57
C LYS A 208 15.10 -12.17 -13.74
N THR A 209 13.85 -12.47 -13.42
CA THR A 209 12.87 -12.96 -14.40
C THR A 209 11.92 -11.89 -14.91
N ASN A 210 11.85 -10.73 -14.23
CA ASN A 210 10.84 -9.68 -14.41
C ASN A 210 9.39 -10.18 -14.21
N GLU A 211 9.22 -11.31 -13.54
CA GLU A 211 7.90 -11.81 -13.16
C GLU A 211 7.24 -10.84 -12.17
N LYS A 212 5.95 -10.61 -12.36
CA LYS A 212 5.17 -9.70 -11.52
C LYS A 212 4.81 -10.36 -10.20
N LEU A 213 5.16 -9.70 -9.07
CA LEU A 213 4.91 -10.18 -7.71
C LEU A 213 3.85 -9.32 -6.99
N ASP A 214 3.00 -8.65 -7.75
CA ASP A 214 2.07 -7.64 -7.27
C ASP A 214 0.66 -7.81 -7.88
N LYS A 215 -0.19 -6.82 -7.64
CA LYS A 215 -1.58 -6.79 -8.09
C LYS A 215 -1.75 -6.82 -9.62
N ASP A 216 -0.71 -6.55 -10.40
CA ASP A 216 -0.80 -6.66 -11.86
C ASP A 216 -1.07 -8.10 -12.30
N ARG A 217 -0.74 -9.11 -11.50
CA ARG A 217 -1.17 -10.50 -11.75
C ARG A 217 -2.70 -10.62 -11.79
N PHE A 218 -3.38 -9.94 -10.85
CA PHE A 218 -4.85 -9.90 -10.84
C PHE A 218 -5.40 -9.03 -11.97
N ARG A 219 -4.79 -7.86 -12.23
CA ARG A 219 -5.23 -6.95 -13.30
C ARG A 219 -5.19 -7.61 -14.66
N ARG A 220 -4.15 -8.41 -14.95
CA ARG A 220 -3.83 -8.98 -16.26
C ARG A 220 -4.15 -10.47 -16.37
N ASP A 221 -4.87 -11.06 -15.44
CA ASP A 221 -5.24 -12.49 -15.42
C ASP A 221 -4.05 -13.46 -15.51
N LEU A 222 -2.91 -13.12 -14.89
CA LEU A 222 -1.70 -13.94 -14.91
C LEU A 222 -1.75 -15.12 -13.93
N GLY A 223 -2.80 -15.24 -13.10
CA GLY A 223 -2.93 -16.29 -12.09
C GLY A 223 -1.94 -16.16 -10.92
N ASN A 224 -2.01 -17.09 -9.98
CA ASN A 224 -1.08 -17.25 -8.83
C ASN A 224 -0.84 -15.93 -8.05
N VAL A 225 -1.90 -15.18 -7.79
CA VAL A 225 -1.79 -13.87 -7.11
C VAL A 225 -1.42 -14.05 -5.66
N ALA A 226 -2.02 -15.03 -4.96
CA ALA A 226 -1.72 -15.30 -3.56
C ALA A 226 -0.26 -15.77 -3.39
N GLU A 227 0.21 -16.63 -4.27
CA GLU A 227 1.58 -17.15 -4.28
C GLU A 227 2.60 -16.02 -4.51
N ALA A 228 2.29 -15.06 -5.38
CA ALA A 228 3.15 -13.91 -5.61
C ALA A 228 3.28 -13.03 -4.34
N TYR A 229 2.19 -12.80 -3.62
CA TYR A 229 2.22 -12.05 -2.35
C TYR A 229 2.94 -12.83 -1.25
N GLN A 230 2.78 -14.16 -1.21
CA GLN A 230 3.55 -15.03 -0.32
C GLN A 230 5.04 -14.96 -0.62
N GLU A 231 5.42 -14.94 -1.90
CA GLU A 231 6.83 -14.82 -2.30
C GLU A 231 7.44 -13.50 -1.85
N VAL A 232 6.71 -12.37 -1.96
CA VAL A 232 7.15 -11.09 -1.39
C VAL A 232 7.36 -11.20 0.11
N ALA A 233 6.38 -11.74 0.85
CA ALA A 233 6.48 -11.91 2.30
C ALA A 233 7.62 -12.86 2.70
N ARG A 234 7.84 -13.93 1.95
CA ARG A 234 8.95 -14.89 2.16
C ARG A 234 10.30 -14.21 1.98
N ARG A 235 10.49 -13.44 0.91
CA ARG A 235 11.74 -12.72 0.65
C ARG A 235 12.03 -11.64 1.68
N LEU A 236 11.00 -10.98 2.18
CA LEU A 236 11.12 -10.02 3.29
C LEU A 236 11.37 -10.69 4.65
N GLY A 237 11.36 -12.02 4.74
CA GLY A 237 11.56 -12.75 5.98
C GLY A 237 10.39 -12.66 6.97
N ILE A 238 9.19 -12.39 6.49
CA ILE A 238 8.00 -12.12 7.31
C ILE A 238 6.85 -13.11 7.07
N MET A 239 7.13 -14.26 6.45
CA MET A 239 6.12 -15.31 6.35
C MET A 239 5.64 -15.70 7.74
N PRO A 240 4.33 -15.91 7.94
CA PRO A 240 3.84 -16.55 9.14
C PRO A 240 4.59 -17.88 9.31
N GLU A 241 5.11 -18.15 10.51
CA GLU A 241 5.56 -19.50 10.82
C GLU A 241 4.39 -20.44 10.52
N ALA A 242 4.65 -21.49 9.73
CA ALA A 242 3.68 -22.56 9.57
C ALA A 242 3.46 -23.14 10.98
N GLY A 243 2.28 -22.90 11.55
CA GLY A 243 1.89 -23.60 12.77
C GLY A 243 2.09 -25.10 12.54
N PRO A 244 2.34 -25.90 13.58
CA PRO A 244 2.52 -27.33 13.42
C PRO A 244 1.32 -27.85 12.62
N THR A 245 1.59 -28.42 11.46
CA THR A 245 0.61 -29.07 10.61
C THR A 245 0.20 -30.34 11.31
N ASP A 246 -0.75 -30.28 12.21
CA ASP A 246 -1.54 -31.45 12.63
C ASP A 246 -2.46 -31.85 11.48
N LEU A 247 -1.85 -32.27 10.39
CA LEU A 247 -2.51 -33.06 9.36
C LEU A 247 -2.50 -34.53 9.81
N LYS A 248 -3.18 -34.84 10.90
CA LYS A 248 -3.73 -36.17 11.07
C LYS A 248 -5.00 -36.24 10.25
N GLY A 249 -4.87 -36.76 9.04
CA GLY A 249 -6.01 -37.17 8.24
C GLY A 249 -6.93 -38.10 9.04
N PRO A 250 -8.22 -38.19 8.72
CA PRO A 250 -9.16 -39.05 9.42
C PRO A 250 -8.68 -40.51 9.32
N THR A 251 -8.41 -41.13 10.47
CA THR A 251 -8.16 -42.56 10.58
C THR A 251 -9.49 -43.24 10.35
N LEU A 252 -9.62 -43.90 9.21
CA LEU A 252 -10.74 -44.85 8.99
C LEU A 252 -10.62 -45.99 10.02
N ILE A 253 -11.57 -46.05 10.95
CA ILE A 253 -11.78 -47.21 11.81
C ILE A 253 -12.57 -48.24 10.98
N GLN A 254 -11.96 -49.38 10.75
CA GLN A 254 -12.64 -50.59 10.23
C GLN A 254 -13.52 -51.20 11.30
#